data_0fee6b8e321e73e36e2f9320c4463a6d
#
_entry.id   0fee6b8e321e73e36e2f9320c4463a6d
#
_cell.length_a   1.000
_cell.length_b   1.000
_cell.length_c   1.000
_cell.angle_alpha   90.00
_cell.angle_beta   90.00
_cell.angle_gamma   90.00
#
_symmetry.space_group_name_H-M   'P 1'
#
loop_
_entity.id
_entity.type
_entity.pdbx_description
1 polymer ?
#
loop_
_entity_poly.entity_id
_entity_poly.type
_entity_poly.pdbx_seq_one_letter_code
_entity_poly.pdbx_strand_id
1 'polypeptide(L)'
;LDGDVKVFNLTIDEMDWRIDELMPSVKALGYNGQWPGPTIRVNQGDKVRVIFKNNLPETTGVHFHGVEFDDFFQDGVPFVTQLPIIPGEEYAYDFVAKNAGSLMYHSHHNATDQVGRGLLGAFIVDPPRPQAAYDREYVWISNDTLGGFTINGHGFPAVVPVLAAQGERVLVRFMNEGSMMH
;
A
#
# COMPACT_ATOMS: atom_id res chain seq x y z
N LEU A 1 -0.94 -20.49 10.07
CA LEU A 1 -2.26 -20.06 9.60
C LEU A 1 -3.26 -20.45 10.70
N ASP A 2 -3.91 -19.47 11.26
CA ASP A 2 -4.97 -19.68 12.24
C ASP A 2 -6.28 -19.99 11.49
N GLY A 3 -6.44 -21.24 11.06
CA GLY A 3 -7.57 -21.69 10.27
C GLY A 3 -7.64 -20.99 8.91
N ASP A 4 -8.81 -20.40 8.58
CA ASP A 4 -9.08 -19.74 7.29
C ASP A 4 -8.63 -18.28 7.22
N VAL A 5 -7.86 -17.75 8.19
CA VAL A 5 -7.41 -16.36 8.23
C VAL A 5 -6.13 -16.18 7.41
N LYS A 6 -6.12 -15.25 6.48
CA LYS A 6 -4.91 -14.82 5.76
C LYS A 6 -4.14 -13.81 6.60
N VAL A 7 -2.92 -14.16 7.01
CA VAL A 7 -2.08 -13.35 7.88
C VAL A 7 -0.93 -12.73 7.10
N PHE A 8 -0.75 -11.43 7.24
CA PHE A 8 0.34 -10.65 6.65
C PHE A 8 1.10 -9.94 7.77
N ASN A 9 2.43 -10.02 7.75
CA ASN A 9 3.30 -9.33 8.69
C ASN A 9 4.14 -8.31 7.94
N LEU A 10 4.04 -7.05 8.33
CA LEU A 10 4.79 -5.95 7.74
C LEU A 10 5.54 -5.18 8.81
N THR A 11 6.77 -4.81 8.51
CA THR A 11 7.55 -3.86 9.29
C THR A 11 7.46 -2.47 8.67
N ILE A 12 7.56 -1.44 9.49
CA ILE A 12 7.57 -0.04 9.07
C ILE A 12 8.95 0.51 9.44
N ASP A 13 9.76 0.84 8.44
CA ASP A 13 11.16 1.15 8.62
C ASP A 13 11.57 2.43 7.88
N GLU A 14 12.60 3.12 8.40
CA GLU A 14 13.36 4.08 7.61
C GLU A 14 14.32 3.35 6.68
N MET A 15 14.48 3.87 5.46
CA MET A 15 15.36 3.27 4.46
C MET A 15 15.97 4.32 3.54
N ASP A 16 17.07 3.95 2.90
CA ASP A 16 17.60 4.68 1.76
C ASP A 16 16.95 4.15 0.48
N TRP A 17 16.27 5.03 -0.26
CA TRP A 17 15.58 4.65 -1.50
C TRP A 17 16.13 5.39 -2.70
N ARG A 18 16.29 4.68 -3.81
CA ARG A 18 16.75 5.25 -5.06
C ARG A 18 15.60 5.41 -6.04
N ILE A 19 15.16 6.65 -6.22
CA ILE A 19 14.03 6.98 -7.10
C ILE A 19 14.39 6.75 -8.57
N ASP A 20 15.61 7.17 -8.97
CA ASP A 20 16.18 6.94 -10.30
C ASP A 20 17.72 6.84 -10.21
N GLU A 21 18.35 6.55 -11.35
CA GLU A 21 19.81 6.39 -11.40
C GLU A 21 20.57 7.74 -11.47
N LEU A 22 19.87 8.83 -11.74
CA LEU A 22 20.46 10.16 -11.96
C LEU A 22 20.57 10.95 -10.67
N MET A 23 19.78 10.58 -9.66
CA MET A 23 19.70 11.28 -8.38
C MET A 23 20.30 10.44 -7.24
N PRO A 24 20.84 11.07 -6.19
CA PRO A 24 21.24 10.36 -4.98
C PRO A 24 20.04 9.71 -4.30
N SER A 25 20.30 8.69 -3.48
CA SER A 25 19.26 8.08 -2.63
C SER A 25 18.68 9.11 -1.68
N VAL A 26 17.38 8.98 -1.43
CA VAL A 26 16.61 9.79 -0.47
C VAL A 26 16.32 9.00 0.79
N LYS A 27 16.14 9.68 1.91
CA LYS A 27 15.64 9.07 3.15
C LYS A 27 14.14 8.87 3.01
N ALA A 28 13.74 7.63 2.81
CA ALA A 28 12.36 7.21 2.62
C ALA A 28 11.87 6.40 3.85
N LEU A 29 10.58 6.13 3.85
CA LEU A 29 9.94 5.16 4.73
C LEU A 29 9.38 4.03 3.87
N GLY A 30 9.28 2.83 4.43
CA GLY A 30 8.76 1.70 3.66
C GLY A 30 8.15 0.62 4.52
N TYR A 31 7.24 -0.12 3.92
CA TYR A 31 6.76 -1.38 4.49
C TYR A 31 7.65 -2.52 3.98
N ASN A 32 8.23 -3.30 4.91
CA ASN A 32 9.19 -4.38 4.59
C ASN A 32 10.36 -3.90 3.71
N GLY A 33 10.86 -2.68 3.96
CA GLY A 33 12.03 -2.14 3.28
C GLY A 33 11.84 -1.83 1.79
N GLN A 34 10.61 -1.61 1.34
CA GLN A 34 10.31 -1.25 -0.06
C GLN A 34 9.26 -0.14 -0.16
N TRP A 35 9.29 0.57 -1.28
CA TRP A 35 8.36 1.60 -1.66
C TRP A 35 7.91 1.41 -3.13
N PRO A 36 6.61 1.19 -3.41
CA PRO A 36 5.53 0.95 -2.44
C PRO A 36 5.76 -0.30 -1.60
N GLY A 37 5.06 -0.39 -0.47
CA GLY A 37 5.02 -1.62 0.33
C GLY A 37 4.51 -2.82 -0.47
N PRO A 38 4.64 -4.04 0.08
CA PRO A 38 4.17 -5.27 -0.57
C PRO A 38 2.70 -5.17 -0.97
N THR A 39 2.37 -5.59 -2.18
CA THR A 39 0.97 -5.74 -2.57
C THR A 39 0.32 -6.82 -1.73
N ILE A 40 -0.68 -6.45 -0.92
CA ILE A 40 -1.53 -7.40 -0.21
C ILE A 40 -2.66 -7.80 -1.16
N ARG A 41 -2.79 -9.10 -1.46
CA ARG A 41 -3.81 -9.60 -2.37
C ARG A 41 -4.60 -10.73 -1.75
N VAL A 42 -5.93 -10.57 -1.73
CA VAL A 42 -6.88 -11.49 -1.12
C VAL A 42 -8.11 -11.65 -2.01
N ASN A 43 -8.96 -12.62 -1.72
CA ASN A 43 -10.25 -12.74 -2.40
C ASN A 43 -11.36 -12.07 -1.59
N GLN A 44 -12.40 -11.63 -2.27
CA GLN A 44 -13.61 -11.15 -1.62
C GLN A 44 -14.19 -12.23 -0.69
N GLY A 45 -14.43 -11.85 0.57
CA GLY A 45 -14.91 -12.71 1.63
C GLY A 45 -13.81 -13.35 2.49
N ASP A 46 -12.54 -13.19 2.13
CA ASP A 46 -11.44 -13.69 2.98
C ASP A 46 -11.41 -12.95 4.33
N LYS A 47 -11.13 -13.70 5.38
CA LYS A 47 -10.74 -13.15 6.68
C LYS A 47 -9.26 -12.78 6.63
N VAL A 48 -8.95 -11.56 7.00
CA VAL A 48 -7.63 -10.97 6.87
C VAL A 48 -7.15 -10.47 8.22
N ARG A 49 -5.90 -10.78 8.54
CA ARG A 49 -5.14 -10.18 9.64
C ARG A 49 -3.88 -9.56 9.08
N VAL A 50 -3.71 -8.25 9.27
CA VAL A 50 -2.48 -7.55 8.89
C VAL A 50 -1.83 -6.99 10.14
N ILE A 51 -0.60 -7.40 10.40
CA ILE A 51 0.17 -6.99 11.57
C ILE A 51 1.26 -6.03 11.12
N PHE A 52 1.31 -4.84 11.69
CA PHE A 52 2.35 -3.87 11.44
C PHE A 52 3.21 -3.69 12.68
N LYS A 53 4.54 -3.80 12.50
CA LYS A 53 5.57 -3.51 13.50
C LYS A 53 6.16 -2.14 13.21
N ASN A 54 5.99 -1.19 14.13
CA ASN A 54 6.55 0.15 14.00
C ASN A 54 8.01 0.18 14.49
N ASN A 55 8.96 0.24 13.55
CA ASN A 55 10.38 0.42 13.83
C ASN A 55 10.84 1.88 13.65
N LEU A 56 9.91 2.81 13.36
CA LEU A 56 10.24 4.23 13.26
C LEU A 56 10.54 4.82 14.63
N PRO A 57 11.29 5.93 14.71
CA PRO A 57 11.44 6.71 15.94
C PRO A 57 10.21 7.54 16.31
N GLU A 58 9.18 7.55 15.46
CA GLU A 58 7.94 8.30 15.61
C GLU A 58 6.72 7.39 15.59
N THR A 59 5.58 7.92 16.01
CA THR A 59 4.30 7.22 15.96
C THR A 59 3.75 7.13 14.54
N THR A 60 2.97 6.08 14.26
CA THR A 60 2.31 5.86 12.97
C THR A 60 0.92 5.25 13.16
N GLY A 61 0.22 4.97 12.09
CA GLY A 61 -1.03 4.22 12.02
C GLY A 61 -1.35 3.93 10.57
N VAL A 62 -1.97 2.79 10.29
CA VAL A 62 -2.20 2.36 8.92
C VAL A 62 -3.70 2.30 8.63
N HIS A 63 -4.12 3.11 7.68
CA HIS A 63 -5.47 3.13 7.15
C HIS A 63 -5.58 2.26 5.89
N PHE A 64 -6.67 1.51 5.77
CA PHE A 64 -6.99 0.72 4.58
C PHE A 64 -8.03 1.48 3.75
N HIS A 65 -7.53 2.29 2.83
CA HIS A 65 -8.36 3.18 2.02
C HIS A 65 -9.28 2.41 1.06
N GLY A 66 -10.58 2.65 1.21
CA GLY A 66 -11.61 2.03 0.38
C GLY A 66 -12.08 0.66 0.86
N VAL A 67 -11.55 0.13 1.95
CA VAL A 67 -12.03 -1.11 2.56
C VAL A 67 -13.28 -0.82 3.41
N GLU A 68 -14.30 -1.67 3.26
CA GLU A 68 -15.50 -1.62 4.10
C GLU A 68 -15.33 -2.49 5.34
N PHE A 69 -15.34 -1.86 6.51
CA PHE A 69 -15.20 -2.54 7.81
C PHE A 69 -16.56 -2.75 8.49
N ASP A 70 -16.69 -3.88 9.21
CA ASP A 70 -17.79 -4.07 10.18
C ASP A 70 -17.49 -3.38 11.50
N ASP A 71 -16.21 -3.38 11.87
CA ASP A 71 -15.71 -2.77 13.10
C ASP A 71 -14.98 -1.48 12.76
N PHE A 72 -15.56 -0.36 13.21
CA PHE A 72 -15.00 0.97 13.05
C PHE A 72 -13.55 1.08 13.55
N PHE A 73 -13.18 0.32 14.58
CA PHE A 73 -11.83 0.35 15.15
C PHE A 73 -10.76 -0.31 14.27
N GLN A 74 -11.14 -0.92 13.14
CA GLN A 74 -10.21 -1.49 12.15
C GLN A 74 -9.85 -0.52 11.01
N ASP A 75 -10.44 0.67 10.98
CA ASP A 75 -10.23 1.65 9.91
C ASP A 75 -8.83 2.28 9.89
N GLY A 76 -8.13 2.27 11.03
CA GLY A 76 -6.72 2.62 11.08
C GLY A 76 -6.41 4.12 11.15
N VAL A 77 -7.36 4.96 11.57
CA VAL A 77 -7.16 6.41 11.70
C VAL A 77 -6.78 6.78 13.14
N PRO A 78 -5.51 7.16 13.41
CA PRO A 78 -5.06 7.53 14.75
C PRO A 78 -5.88 8.66 15.36
N PHE A 79 -6.17 8.52 16.65
CA PHE A 79 -7.02 9.41 17.48
C PHE A 79 -8.51 9.45 17.10
N VAL A 80 -8.91 8.73 16.04
CA VAL A 80 -10.32 8.61 15.63
C VAL A 80 -10.80 7.18 15.85
N THR A 81 -10.16 6.22 15.21
CA THR A 81 -10.55 4.80 15.28
C THR A 81 -9.61 3.97 16.14
N GLN A 82 -8.40 4.46 16.40
CA GLN A 82 -7.39 3.78 17.23
C GLN A 82 -6.43 4.78 17.89
N LEU A 83 -5.61 4.28 18.81
CA LEU A 83 -4.40 4.99 19.26
C LEU A 83 -3.28 4.82 18.22
N PRO A 84 -2.37 5.80 18.10
CA PRO A 84 -1.19 5.64 17.25
C PRO A 84 -0.35 4.44 17.68
N ILE A 85 0.29 3.79 16.72
CA ILE A 85 1.27 2.73 16.98
C ILE A 85 2.59 3.40 17.37
N ILE A 86 2.98 3.29 18.64
CA ILE A 86 4.20 3.92 19.14
C ILE A 86 5.46 3.16 18.68
N PRO A 87 6.65 3.78 18.73
CA PRO A 87 7.90 3.14 18.38
C PRO A 87 8.11 1.82 19.13
N GLY A 88 8.44 0.76 18.40
CA GLY A 88 8.69 -0.57 18.94
C GLY A 88 7.43 -1.43 19.15
N GLU A 89 6.22 -0.90 18.97
CA GLU A 89 4.98 -1.63 19.15
C GLU A 89 4.46 -2.25 17.85
N GLU A 90 3.54 -3.18 18.03
CA GLU A 90 2.80 -3.82 16.93
C GLU A 90 1.30 -3.52 17.04
N TYR A 91 0.64 -3.47 15.89
CA TYR A 91 -0.82 -3.39 15.83
C TYR A 91 -1.35 -4.36 14.78
N ALA A 92 -2.42 -5.09 15.13
CA ALA A 92 -3.08 -6.05 14.24
C ALA A 92 -4.45 -5.51 13.80
N TYR A 93 -4.67 -5.50 12.51
CA TYR A 93 -5.96 -5.20 11.88
C TYR A 93 -6.63 -6.49 11.48
N ASP A 94 -7.83 -6.75 11.98
CA ASP A 94 -8.62 -7.95 11.72
C ASP A 94 -9.93 -7.59 11.03
N PHE A 95 -10.13 -8.05 9.80
CA PHE A 95 -11.35 -7.74 9.05
C PHE A 95 -11.68 -8.78 7.99
N VAL A 96 -12.88 -8.66 7.42
CA VAL A 96 -13.29 -9.43 6.23
C VAL A 96 -13.17 -8.53 5.01
N ALA A 97 -12.51 -8.98 3.95
CA ALA A 97 -12.38 -8.27 2.69
C ALA A 97 -13.71 -8.29 1.91
N LYS A 98 -14.63 -7.36 2.23
CA LYS A 98 -16.02 -7.38 1.74
C LYS A 98 -16.18 -6.92 0.31
N ASN A 99 -15.52 -5.84 -0.04
CA ASN A 99 -15.66 -5.19 -1.35
C ASN A 99 -14.45 -5.50 -2.24
N ALA A 100 -14.72 -6.05 -3.41
CA ALA A 100 -13.68 -6.29 -4.42
C ALA A 100 -13.22 -4.97 -5.05
N GLY A 101 -11.91 -4.85 -5.32
CA GLY A 101 -11.37 -3.63 -5.92
C GLY A 101 -9.85 -3.54 -5.88
N SER A 102 -9.36 -2.44 -6.44
CA SER A 102 -7.99 -1.97 -6.28
C SER A 102 -7.99 -0.90 -5.19
N LEU A 103 -7.65 -1.30 -3.99
CA LEU A 103 -7.69 -0.52 -2.77
C LEU A 103 -6.26 -0.25 -2.32
N MET A 104 -6.08 0.54 -1.26
CA MET A 104 -4.77 0.97 -0.79
C MET A 104 -4.64 0.78 0.71
N TYR A 105 -3.41 0.69 1.20
CA TYR A 105 -3.10 0.89 2.60
C TYR A 105 -1.97 1.90 2.73
N HIS A 106 -2.10 2.83 3.66
CA HIS A 106 -1.13 3.91 3.83
C HIS A 106 -1.14 4.45 5.25
N SER A 107 -0.09 5.19 5.62
CA SER A 107 -0.09 5.89 6.90
C SER A 107 -1.20 6.94 6.95
N HIS A 108 -1.89 7.02 8.09
CA HIS A 108 -2.86 8.09 8.38
C HIS A 108 -2.44 8.92 9.62
N HIS A 109 -1.17 8.83 10.01
CA HIS A 109 -0.60 9.64 11.09
C HIS A 109 0.55 10.47 10.52
N ASN A 110 0.44 11.81 10.60
CA ASN A 110 1.33 12.71 9.86
C ASN A 110 1.41 12.35 8.35
N ALA A 111 0.22 12.09 7.76
CA ALA A 111 0.10 11.44 6.46
C ALA A 111 0.85 12.17 5.34
N THR A 112 0.86 13.51 5.33
CA THR A 112 1.58 14.30 4.32
C THR A 112 3.07 13.95 4.29
N ASP A 113 3.72 13.77 5.45
CA ASP A 113 5.12 13.35 5.52
C ASP A 113 5.26 11.86 5.29
N GLN A 114 4.56 11.02 6.06
CA GLN A 114 4.76 9.58 6.06
C GLN A 114 4.35 8.91 4.73
N VAL A 115 3.21 9.28 4.15
CA VAL A 115 2.81 8.82 2.80
C VAL A 115 3.74 9.41 1.74
N GLY A 116 4.04 10.69 1.87
CA GLY A 116 4.98 11.38 0.97
C GLY A 116 6.37 10.76 0.94
N ARG A 117 6.79 10.14 2.02
CA ARG A 117 8.07 9.43 2.15
C ARG A 117 8.00 7.94 1.82
N GLY A 118 6.82 7.40 1.49
CA GLY A 118 6.69 6.04 0.96
C GLY A 118 5.84 5.05 1.77
N LEU A 119 5.20 5.45 2.88
CA LEU A 119 4.30 4.57 3.63
C LEU A 119 2.94 4.39 2.93
N LEU A 120 2.97 3.68 1.82
CA LEU A 120 1.82 3.37 0.96
C LEU A 120 1.99 2.01 0.29
N GLY A 121 0.88 1.38 -0.09
CA GLY A 121 0.89 0.10 -0.78
C GLY A 121 -0.48 -0.30 -1.33
N ALA A 122 -0.49 -1.23 -2.29
CA ALA A 122 -1.70 -1.75 -2.87
C ALA A 122 -2.36 -2.81 -1.97
N PHE A 123 -3.68 -2.69 -1.80
CA PHE A 123 -4.54 -3.72 -1.23
C PHE A 123 -5.55 -4.17 -2.28
N ILE A 124 -5.36 -5.36 -2.84
CA ILE A 124 -6.18 -5.87 -3.95
C ILE A 124 -7.12 -6.95 -3.43
N VAL A 125 -8.41 -6.76 -3.66
CA VAL A 125 -9.43 -7.75 -3.36
C VAL A 125 -10.00 -8.26 -4.68
N ASP A 126 -9.70 -9.52 -4.99
CA ASP A 126 -10.20 -10.15 -6.21
C ASP A 126 -11.66 -10.55 -6.05
N PRO A 127 -12.53 -10.24 -7.03
CA PRO A 127 -13.90 -10.71 -7.03
C PRO A 127 -13.97 -12.23 -7.32
N PRO A 128 -15.05 -12.93 -6.93
CA PRO A 128 -15.24 -14.34 -7.22
C PRO A 128 -15.24 -14.67 -8.72
N ARG A 129 -15.58 -13.68 -9.54
CA ARG A 129 -15.52 -13.75 -11.00
C ARG A 129 -14.96 -12.44 -11.54
N PRO A 130 -13.89 -12.47 -12.34
CA PRO A 130 -13.34 -11.27 -12.95
C PRO A 130 -14.38 -10.65 -13.90
N GLN A 131 -14.45 -9.32 -13.95
CA GLN A 131 -15.37 -8.58 -14.81
C GLN A 131 -15.05 -8.77 -16.31
N ALA A 132 -13.77 -8.99 -16.62
CA ALA A 132 -13.31 -9.28 -17.98
C ALA A 132 -12.05 -10.16 -17.91
N ALA A 133 -11.83 -10.97 -18.96
CA ALA A 133 -10.57 -11.67 -19.12
C ALA A 133 -9.47 -10.68 -19.54
N TYR A 134 -8.28 -10.83 -19.01
CA TYR A 134 -7.08 -10.08 -19.38
C TYR A 134 -5.88 -11.03 -19.45
N ASP A 135 -4.90 -10.65 -20.26
CA ASP A 135 -3.69 -11.45 -20.47
C ASP A 135 -2.53 -10.98 -19.57
N ARG A 136 -2.55 -9.68 -19.19
CA ARG A 136 -1.56 -9.07 -18.29
C ARG A 136 -2.22 -8.14 -17.29
N GLU A 137 -1.57 -8.01 -16.14
CA GLU A 137 -1.97 -7.09 -15.08
C GLU A 137 -0.76 -6.26 -14.64
N TYR A 138 -0.98 -4.96 -14.48
CA TYR A 138 -0.02 -4.05 -13.88
C TYR A 138 -0.66 -3.31 -12.72
N VAL A 139 0.09 -3.19 -11.62
CA VAL A 139 -0.31 -2.41 -10.46
C VAL A 139 0.55 -1.16 -10.44
N TRP A 140 -0.07 0.01 -10.53
CA TRP A 140 0.60 1.30 -10.53
C TRP A 140 0.11 2.12 -9.36
N ILE A 141 1.06 2.60 -8.55
CA ILE A 141 0.81 3.55 -7.48
C ILE A 141 1.60 4.81 -7.80
N SER A 142 0.91 5.92 -8.03
CA SER A 142 1.55 7.23 -8.21
C SER A 142 1.74 7.91 -6.86
N ASN A 143 2.86 8.65 -6.73
CA ASN A 143 3.16 9.53 -5.61
C ASN A 143 3.94 10.75 -6.13
N ASP A 144 3.79 11.93 -5.51
CA ASP A 144 4.31 13.19 -6.03
C ASP A 144 5.12 14.03 -5.03
N THR A 145 5.63 13.41 -3.95
CA THR A 145 6.24 14.17 -2.85
C THR A 145 7.77 14.12 -2.81
N LEU A 146 8.38 13.01 -2.41
CA LEU A 146 9.85 12.89 -2.33
C LEU A 146 10.48 12.75 -3.71
N GLY A 147 11.13 13.80 -4.19
CA GLY A 147 11.86 13.74 -5.46
C GLY A 147 11.01 13.92 -6.72
N GLY A 148 9.74 14.33 -6.57
CA GLY A 148 8.81 14.55 -7.66
C GLY A 148 7.91 13.37 -7.98
N PHE A 149 7.34 13.35 -9.19
CA PHE A 149 6.38 12.32 -9.58
C PHE A 149 7.03 10.95 -9.75
N THR A 150 6.46 9.95 -9.10
CA THR A 150 6.91 8.56 -9.18
C THR A 150 5.76 7.62 -9.54
N ILE A 151 6.09 6.51 -10.21
CA ILE A 151 5.24 5.33 -10.35
C ILE A 151 5.95 4.18 -9.66
N ASN A 152 5.27 3.55 -8.70
CA ASN A 152 5.83 2.47 -7.89
C ASN A 152 7.19 2.83 -7.26
N GLY A 153 7.30 4.05 -6.71
CA GLY A 153 8.49 4.53 -6.04
C GLY A 153 9.65 4.92 -6.96
N HIS A 154 9.47 4.87 -8.27
CA HIS A 154 10.51 5.22 -9.26
C HIS A 154 10.08 6.38 -10.16
N GLY A 155 11.01 7.29 -10.39
CA GLY A 155 10.91 8.36 -11.39
C GLY A 155 11.47 7.93 -12.75
N PHE A 156 11.20 8.72 -13.79
CA PHE A 156 11.84 8.50 -15.09
C PHE A 156 13.36 8.76 -14.99
N PRO A 157 14.23 7.90 -15.58
CA PRO A 157 13.93 6.77 -16.48
C PRO A 157 13.82 5.39 -15.79
N ALA A 158 13.81 5.32 -14.45
CA ALA A 158 13.83 4.04 -13.72
C ALA A 158 12.45 3.35 -13.62
N VAL A 159 11.39 4.00 -14.08
CA VAL A 159 10.05 3.41 -14.13
C VAL A 159 10.04 2.19 -15.05
N VAL A 160 9.56 1.05 -14.54
CA VAL A 160 9.45 -0.19 -15.32
C VAL A 160 8.45 0.01 -16.47
N PRO A 161 8.87 -0.23 -17.73
CA PRO A 161 7.97 -0.04 -18.88
C PRO A 161 6.87 -1.10 -18.91
N VAL A 162 5.70 -0.70 -19.39
CA VAL A 162 4.61 -1.64 -19.71
C VAL A 162 4.92 -2.36 -21.00
N LEU A 163 4.88 -3.69 -20.95
CA LEU A 163 5.11 -4.54 -22.10
C LEU A 163 3.82 -5.33 -22.40
N ALA A 164 3.32 -5.22 -23.62
CA ALA A 164 2.19 -6.00 -24.10
C ALA A 164 2.39 -6.38 -25.58
N ALA A 165 1.97 -7.57 -25.95
CA ALA A 165 1.92 -7.94 -27.37
C ALA A 165 0.66 -7.36 -28.03
N GLN A 166 0.71 -7.20 -29.34
CA GLN A 166 -0.45 -6.74 -30.11
C GLN A 166 -1.63 -7.72 -29.93
N GLY A 167 -2.79 -7.20 -29.50
CA GLY A 167 -4.01 -7.97 -29.26
C GLY A 167 -4.18 -8.44 -27.81
N GLU A 168 -3.16 -8.35 -26.97
CA GLU A 168 -3.32 -8.63 -25.54
C GLU A 168 -4.22 -7.60 -24.86
N ARG A 169 -5.05 -8.08 -23.94
CA ARG A 169 -5.82 -7.26 -23.02
C ARG A 169 -5.01 -7.00 -21.77
N VAL A 170 -4.81 -5.75 -21.42
CA VAL A 170 -4.04 -5.34 -20.24
C VAL A 170 -4.98 -4.72 -19.22
N LEU A 171 -4.95 -5.25 -18.00
CA LEU A 171 -5.56 -4.62 -16.84
C LEU A 171 -4.50 -3.75 -16.15
N VAL A 172 -4.77 -2.46 -16.03
CA VAL A 172 -3.97 -1.56 -15.20
C VAL A 172 -4.79 -1.19 -13.98
N ARG A 173 -4.27 -1.54 -12.80
CA ARG A 173 -4.78 -1.07 -11.51
C ARG A 173 -4.02 0.18 -11.14
N PHE A 174 -4.67 1.32 -11.26
CA PHE A 174 -4.07 2.62 -10.98
C PHE A 174 -4.59 3.17 -9.65
N MET A 175 -3.67 3.51 -8.76
CA MET A 175 -3.94 4.12 -7.46
C MET A 175 -3.12 5.40 -7.35
N ASN A 176 -3.75 6.49 -6.91
CA ASN A 176 -3.07 7.76 -6.66
C ASN A 176 -2.95 7.99 -5.16
N GLU A 177 -1.73 7.96 -4.68
CA GLU A 177 -1.32 8.25 -3.29
C GLU A 177 -0.54 9.57 -3.20
N GLY A 178 -0.58 10.35 -4.27
CA GLY A 178 -0.01 11.69 -4.32
C GLY A 178 -0.99 12.74 -3.80
N SER A 179 -0.47 13.95 -3.59
CA SER A 179 -1.25 15.12 -3.16
C SER A 179 -1.98 15.81 -4.31
N MET A 180 -1.58 15.56 -5.54
CA MET A 180 -2.14 16.16 -6.75
C MET A 180 -3.01 15.16 -7.53
N MET A 181 -3.93 15.69 -8.32
CA MET A 181 -4.69 14.89 -9.29
C MET A 181 -3.80 14.58 -10.51
N HIS A 182 -3.82 13.34 -10.93
CA HIS A 182 -3.09 12.84 -12.12
C HIS A 182 -4.00 12.12 -13.10
#